data_6f399d346ebd59e04e64c4a6462f9173
#
_entry.id   6f399d346ebd59e04e64c4a6462f9173
#
_cell.length_a   1.000
_cell.length_b   1.000
_cell.length_c   1.000
_cell.angle_alpha   90.00
_cell.angle_beta   90.00
_cell.angle_gamma   90.00
#
_symmetry.space_group_name_H-M   'P 1'
#
loop_
_entity.id
_entity.type
_entity.pdbx_description
1 polymer ?
#
loop_
_entity_poly.entity_id
_entity_poly.type
_entity_poly.pdbx_seq_one_letter_code
_entity_poly.pdbx_strand_id
1 'polypeptide(L)'
;MLFRSCNLTIIVANKKYHDLPEFFAHHKVRVVSSLPHFAAARTDAQRGDGVFDKSMRALKMLNAVGYGMEGSGLSLDLVYNPSGAFLPGNQASLEREFKQRLSKEHGISFNNLLAITNLPVSRFLDYLVESGNYDGYMDKLVQAYNPTAAASVMCRSTVSVGWDGLLYDCDFNQMLDLPVARTAPQHIRDFNLAALQARAIVVNQHCYGCTAGAGSSCGGATV
;
A
#
# COMPACT_ATOMS: atom_id res chain seq x y z
N MET A 1 -13.61 11.93 -3.87
CA MET A 1 -13.68 10.47 -4.12
C MET A 1 -13.37 9.77 -2.82
N LEU A 2 -14.23 8.87 -2.35
CA LEU A 2 -13.94 8.06 -1.16
C LEU A 2 -12.96 6.97 -1.53
N PHE A 3 -11.93 6.79 -0.72
CA PHE A 3 -10.89 5.78 -0.89
C PHE A 3 -10.84 4.87 0.34
N ARG A 4 -10.76 3.56 0.13
CA ARG A 4 -10.63 2.59 1.21
C ARG A 4 -9.51 1.59 0.92
N SER A 5 -8.46 1.62 1.75
CA SER A 5 -7.55 0.49 1.89
C SER A 5 -8.27 -0.63 2.66
N CYS A 6 -8.41 -1.78 2.06
CA CYS A 6 -9.23 -2.88 2.57
C CYS A 6 -8.38 -4.14 2.77
N ASN A 7 -8.49 -4.74 3.96
CA ASN A 7 -8.08 -6.12 4.15
C ASN A 7 -9.21 -7.03 3.67
N LEU A 8 -9.01 -7.70 2.54
CA LEU A 8 -10.03 -8.55 1.91
C LEU A 8 -10.62 -9.61 2.85
N THR A 9 -9.80 -10.16 3.75
CA THR A 9 -10.25 -11.24 4.62
C THR A 9 -11.39 -10.85 5.56
N ILE A 10 -11.52 -9.54 5.90
CA ILE A 10 -12.60 -9.06 6.78
C ILE A 10 -13.97 -9.29 6.18
N ILE A 11 -14.10 -9.18 4.86
CA ILE A 11 -15.37 -9.35 4.13
C ILE A 11 -15.95 -10.75 4.37
N VAL A 12 -15.07 -11.77 4.48
CA VAL A 12 -15.50 -13.18 4.61
C VAL A 12 -15.25 -13.78 6.00
N ALA A 13 -14.50 -13.10 6.86
CA ALA A 13 -14.15 -13.61 8.19
C ALA A 13 -15.33 -13.57 9.18
N ASN A 14 -16.24 -12.61 9.00
CA ASN A 14 -17.39 -12.45 9.87
C ASN A 14 -18.62 -12.07 9.04
N LYS A 15 -19.74 -12.77 9.23
CA LYS A 15 -21.01 -12.54 8.54
C LYS A 15 -21.51 -11.10 8.64
N LYS A 16 -21.20 -10.41 9.73
CA LYS A 16 -21.51 -8.99 9.95
C LYS A 16 -20.99 -8.06 8.84
N TYR A 17 -19.95 -8.48 8.13
CA TYR A 17 -19.27 -7.66 7.11
C TYR A 17 -19.46 -8.18 5.69
N HIS A 18 -20.37 -9.14 5.49
CA HIS A 18 -20.65 -9.69 4.16
C HIS A 18 -21.34 -8.67 3.24
N ASP A 19 -21.98 -7.65 3.80
CA ASP A 19 -22.62 -6.53 3.09
C ASP A 19 -21.64 -5.39 2.70
N LEU A 20 -20.38 -5.48 3.09
CA LEU A 20 -19.38 -4.45 2.73
C LEU A 20 -19.24 -4.22 1.22
N PRO A 21 -19.26 -5.25 0.34
CA PRO A 21 -19.20 -5.01 -1.11
C PRO A 21 -20.33 -4.12 -1.61
N GLU A 22 -21.59 -4.38 -1.20
CA GLU A 22 -22.76 -3.60 -1.54
C GLU A 22 -22.70 -2.19 -0.96
N PHE A 23 -22.27 -2.07 0.30
CA PHE A 23 -22.05 -0.77 0.95
C PHE A 23 -21.01 0.08 0.19
N PHE A 24 -19.87 -0.52 -0.17
CA PHE A 24 -18.83 0.18 -0.93
C PHE A 24 -19.35 0.58 -2.32
N ALA A 25 -20.09 -0.29 -3.01
CA ALA A 25 -20.66 -0.02 -4.33
C ALA A 25 -21.67 1.12 -4.27
N HIS A 26 -22.59 1.11 -3.29
CA HIS A 26 -23.59 2.15 -3.09
C HIS A 26 -22.94 3.54 -2.89
N HIS A 27 -21.85 3.59 -2.12
CA HIS A 27 -21.11 4.82 -1.85
C HIS A 27 -20.02 5.13 -2.89
N LYS A 28 -19.87 4.33 -3.94
CA LYS A 28 -18.84 4.46 -4.99
C LYS A 28 -17.43 4.62 -4.41
N VAL A 29 -17.12 3.81 -3.39
CA VAL A 29 -15.82 3.80 -2.74
C VAL A 29 -14.80 3.14 -3.66
N ARG A 30 -13.67 3.78 -3.93
CA ARG A 30 -12.53 3.11 -4.57
C ARG A 30 -11.92 2.12 -3.58
N VAL A 31 -11.89 0.84 -3.95
CA VAL A 31 -11.35 -0.23 -3.10
C VAL A 31 -9.92 -0.53 -3.53
N VAL A 32 -8.98 -0.46 -2.57
CA VAL A 32 -7.58 -0.85 -2.76
C VAL A 32 -7.25 -1.95 -1.77
N SER A 33 -6.78 -3.09 -2.25
CA SER A 33 -6.63 -4.30 -1.43
C SER A 33 -5.31 -5.01 -1.66
N SER A 34 -4.69 -5.45 -0.59
CA SER A 34 -3.42 -6.17 -0.67
C SER A 34 -3.63 -7.60 -1.17
N LEU A 35 -2.97 -7.93 -2.26
CA LEU A 35 -2.77 -9.30 -2.74
C LEU A 35 -1.31 -9.45 -3.17
N PRO A 36 -0.41 -9.90 -2.27
CA PRO A 36 1.03 -9.93 -2.54
C PRO A 36 1.42 -10.81 -3.72
N HIS A 37 0.66 -11.88 -3.96
CA HIS A 37 0.91 -12.78 -5.09
C HIS A 37 -0.37 -13.48 -5.55
N PHE A 38 -0.42 -13.88 -6.82
CA PHE A 38 -1.52 -14.66 -7.41
C PHE A 38 -1.47 -16.16 -7.07
N ALA A 39 -0.42 -16.66 -6.40
CA ALA A 39 -0.31 -18.04 -5.93
C ALA A 39 -0.50 -18.14 -4.41
N ALA A 40 -1.28 -19.13 -3.97
CA ALA A 40 -1.64 -19.34 -2.57
C ALA A 40 -0.41 -19.45 -1.66
N ALA A 41 0.54 -20.33 -2.00
CA ALA A 41 1.72 -20.56 -1.18
C ALA A 41 2.53 -19.29 -0.87
N ARG A 42 2.66 -18.38 -1.85
CA ARG A 42 3.40 -17.12 -1.65
C ARG A 42 2.60 -16.08 -0.87
N THR A 43 1.29 -15.97 -1.12
CA THR A 43 0.44 -15.06 -0.37
C THR A 43 0.31 -15.49 1.08
N ASP A 44 0.10 -16.78 1.32
CA ASP A 44 -0.06 -17.31 2.68
C ASP A 44 1.25 -17.24 3.48
N ALA A 45 2.41 -17.52 2.87
CA ALA A 45 3.71 -17.32 3.50
C ALA A 45 3.94 -15.87 3.97
N GLN A 46 3.40 -14.88 3.28
CA GLN A 46 3.56 -13.46 3.61
C GLN A 46 2.47 -12.92 4.55
N ARG A 47 1.26 -13.48 4.51
CA ARG A 47 0.09 -12.92 5.18
C ARG A 47 -0.61 -13.87 6.18
N GLY A 48 -0.20 -15.11 6.23
CA GLY A 48 -0.77 -16.17 7.08
C GLY A 48 -1.64 -17.16 6.32
N ASP A 49 -1.80 -18.33 6.89
CA ASP A 49 -2.48 -19.46 6.27
C ASP A 49 -3.94 -19.17 5.92
N GLY A 50 -4.35 -19.59 4.72
CA GLY A 50 -5.70 -19.44 4.20
C GLY A 50 -6.11 -17.99 3.86
N VAL A 51 -5.18 -17.05 3.89
CA VAL A 51 -5.45 -15.65 3.49
C VAL A 51 -5.72 -15.57 2.00
N PHE A 52 -5.04 -16.37 1.18
CA PHE A 52 -5.27 -16.40 -0.26
C PHE A 52 -6.72 -16.79 -0.60
N ASP A 53 -7.20 -17.91 -0.08
CA ASP A 53 -8.57 -18.39 -0.37
C ASP A 53 -9.64 -17.40 0.10
N LYS A 54 -9.47 -16.82 1.28
CA LYS A 54 -10.36 -15.75 1.77
C LYS A 54 -10.34 -14.54 0.86
N SER A 55 -9.16 -14.15 0.36
CA SER A 55 -8.99 -13.04 -0.57
C SER A 55 -9.68 -13.32 -1.92
N MET A 56 -9.53 -14.53 -2.48
CA MET A 56 -10.23 -14.93 -3.71
C MET A 56 -11.75 -14.87 -3.56
N ARG A 57 -12.28 -15.34 -2.44
CA ARG A 57 -13.72 -15.25 -2.15
C ARG A 57 -14.19 -13.80 -2.04
N ALA A 58 -13.47 -12.96 -1.32
CA ALA A 58 -13.81 -11.54 -1.17
C ALA A 58 -13.74 -10.78 -2.50
N LEU A 59 -12.72 -11.06 -3.34
CA LEU A 59 -12.61 -10.47 -4.69
C LEU A 59 -13.78 -10.87 -5.58
N LYS A 60 -14.24 -12.12 -5.53
CA LYS A 60 -15.44 -12.56 -6.24
C LYS A 60 -16.71 -11.85 -5.77
N MET A 61 -16.85 -11.61 -4.45
CA MET A 61 -17.97 -10.83 -3.92
C MET A 61 -17.93 -9.38 -4.41
N LEU A 62 -16.74 -8.75 -4.46
CA LEU A 62 -16.58 -7.42 -5.03
C LEU A 62 -16.89 -7.39 -6.54
N ASN A 63 -16.40 -8.37 -7.31
CA ASN A 63 -16.73 -8.46 -8.73
C ASN A 63 -18.23 -8.65 -8.96
N ALA A 64 -18.93 -9.41 -8.13
CA ALA A 64 -20.37 -9.64 -8.24
C ALA A 64 -21.20 -8.35 -8.14
N VAL A 65 -20.74 -7.35 -7.41
CA VAL A 65 -21.37 -6.03 -7.31
C VAL A 65 -20.79 -5.00 -8.29
N GLY A 66 -19.92 -5.43 -9.21
CA GLY A 66 -19.41 -4.62 -10.32
C GLY A 66 -18.00 -4.06 -10.15
N TYR A 67 -17.34 -4.27 -9.01
CA TYR A 67 -15.95 -3.83 -8.84
C TYR A 67 -15.00 -4.52 -9.84
N GLY A 68 -14.06 -3.76 -10.39
CA GLY A 68 -13.08 -4.28 -11.35
C GLY A 68 -13.65 -4.62 -12.73
N MET A 69 -14.96 -4.42 -12.95
CA MET A 69 -15.63 -4.69 -14.20
C MET A 69 -15.64 -3.46 -15.11
N GLU A 70 -15.44 -3.67 -16.39
CA GLU A 70 -15.47 -2.60 -17.39
C GLU A 70 -16.83 -1.90 -17.41
N GLY A 71 -16.81 -0.58 -17.49
CA GLY A 71 -18.01 0.26 -17.57
C GLY A 71 -18.80 0.41 -16.26
N SER A 72 -18.48 -0.30 -15.19
CA SER A 72 -19.21 -0.22 -13.91
C SER A 72 -18.97 1.09 -13.14
N GLY A 73 -17.85 1.75 -13.36
CA GLY A 73 -17.41 2.91 -12.58
C GLY A 73 -16.94 2.59 -11.14
N LEU A 74 -16.86 1.28 -10.76
CA LEU A 74 -16.44 0.81 -9.45
C LEU A 74 -15.00 0.30 -9.53
N SER A 75 -14.05 1.08 -8.99
CA SER A 75 -12.63 0.78 -9.08
C SER A 75 -12.16 -0.18 -7.99
N LEU A 76 -11.52 -1.26 -8.41
CA LEU A 76 -10.82 -2.24 -7.57
C LEU A 76 -9.35 -2.29 -7.98
N ASP A 77 -8.46 -1.91 -7.08
CA ASP A 77 -7.03 -1.98 -7.30
C ASP A 77 -6.39 -2.98 -6.33
N LEU A 78 -5.38 -3.70 -6.80
CA LEU A 78 -4.63 -4.64 -5.98
C LEU A 78 -3.25 -4.07 -5.66
N VAL A 79 -2.77 -4.34 -4.46
CA VAL A 79 -1.43 -3.96 -4.01
C VAL A 79 -0.54 -5.19 -3.97
N TYR A 80 0.57 -5.10 -4.68
CA TYR A 80 1.65 -6.08 -4.72
C TYR A 80 2.84 -5.59 -3.91
N ASN A 81 3.44 -6.47 -3.13
CA ASN A 81 4.74 -6.28 -2.49
C ASN A 81 5.65 -7.46 -2.85
N PRO A 82 6.94 -7.23 -3.18
CA PRO A 82 7.90 -8.31 -3.39
C PRO A 82 8.04 -9.19 -2.15
N SER A 83 8.20 -10.50 -2.34
CA SER A 83 8.59 -11.39 -1.25
C SER A 83 10.09 -11.29 -1.03
N GLY A 84 10.52 -10.99 0.21
CA GLY A 84 11.94 -10.88 0.58
C GLY A 84 12.60 -9.55 0.23
N ALA A 85 13.94 -9.53 0.25
CA ALA A 85 14.78 -8.34 0.12
C ALA A 85 15.01 -7.94 -1.36
N PHE A 86 13.91 -7.68 -2.08
CA PHE A 86 13.91 -7.32 -3.49
C PHE A 86 13.11 -6.03 -3.73
N LEU A 87 13.50 -5.29 -4.77
CA LEU A 87 12.68 -4.20 -5.31
C LEU A 87 11.58 -4.77 -6.20
N PRO A 88 10.41 -4.09 -6.33
CA PRO A 88 9.39 -4.47 -7.29
C PRO A 88 9.94 -4.46 -8.72
N GLY A 89 9.49 -5.39 -9.53
CA GLY A 89 9.69 -5.34 -10.97
C GLY A 89 8.85 -4.26 -11.65
N ASN A 90 8.90 -4.20 -12.98
CA ASN A 90 8.08 -3.26 -13.74
C ASN A 90 6.59 -3.47 -13.47
N GLN A 91 5.90 -2.43 -12.97
CA GLN A 91 4.50 -2.50 -12.54
C GLN A 91 3.56 -2.95 -13.65
N ALA A 92 3.72 -2.42 -14.88
CA ALA A 92 2.86 -2.79 -15.99
C ALA A 92 2.99 -4.25 -16.41
N SER A 93 4.20 -4.81 -16.30
CA SER A 93 4.44 -6.25 -16.59
C SER A 93 3.82 -7.14 -15.51
N LEU A 94 3.99 -6.77 -14.24
CA LEU A 94 3.35 -7.44 -13.11
C LEU A 94 1.82 -7.39 -13.22
N GLU A 95 1.27 -6.23 -13.57
CA GLU A 95 -0.18 -6.08 -13.73
C GLU A 95 -0.75 -7.00 -14.80
N ARG A 96 -0.08 -7.07 -15.98
CA ARG A 96 -0.51 -8.00 -17.06
C ARG A 96 -0.51 -9.45 -16.57
N GLU A 97 0.54 -9.88 -15.88
CA GLU A 97 0.63 -11.24 -15.34
C GLU A 97 -0.47 -11.52 -14.32
N PHE A 98 -0.69 -10.59 -13.35
CA PHE A 98 -1.76 -10.73 -12.36
C PHE A 98 -3.14 -10.79 -13.00
N LYS A 99 -3.43 -9.92 -13.97
CA LYS A 99 -4.70 -9.94 -14.72
C LYS A 99 -4.91 -11.27 -15.43
N GLN A 100 -3.89 -11.74 -16.14
CA GLN A 100 -3.96 -13.02 -16.86
C GLN A 100 -4.21 -14.19 -15.91
N ARG A 101 -3.45 -14.29 -14.83
CA ARG A 101 -3.54 -15.39 -13.86
C ARG A 101 -4.87 -15.37 -13.10
N LEU A 102 -5.23 -14.25 -12.49
CA LEU A 102 -6.44 -14.15 -11.70
C LEU A 102 -7.71 -14.34 -12.54
N SER A 103 -7.73 -13.82 -13.77
CA SER A 103 -8.86 -14.05 -14.69
C SER A 103 -8.96 -15.52 -15.09
N LYS A 104 -7.86 -16.13 -15.55
CA LYS A 104 -7.86 -17.51 -16.05
C LYS A 104 -8.15 -18.55 -14.96
N GLU A 105 -7.51 -18.39 -13.79
CA GLU A 105 -7.55 -19.41 -12.73
C GLU A 105 -8.71 -19.21 -11.76
N HIS A 106 -9.18 -17.97 -11.58
CA HIS A 106 -10.18 -17.64 -10.56
C HIS A 106 -11.41 -16.88 -11.07
N GLY A 107 -11.39 -16.40 -12.33
CA GLY A 107 -12.46 -15.58 -12.90
C GLY A 107 -12.56 -14.20 -12.24
N ILE A 108 -11.43 -13.65 -11.75
CA ILE A 108 -11.37 -12.38 -11.04
C ILE A 108 -10.84 -11.29 -11.96
N SER A 109 -11.52 -10.13 -11.95
CA SER A 109 -11.12 -8.90 -12.63
C SER A 109 -10.78 -7.80 -11.64
N PHE A 110 -9.83 -6.94 -12.00
CA PHE A 110 -9.45 -5.75 -11.24
C PHE A 110 -8.92 -4.66 -12.18
N ASN A 111 -8.86 -3.41 -11.72
CA ASN A 111 -8.48 -2.28 -12.58
C ASN A 111 -6.96 -2.12 -12.68
N ASN A 112 -6.28 -1.89 -11.56
CA ASN A 112 -4.85 -1.61 -11.54
C ASN A 112 -4.10 -2.46 -10.51
N LEU A 113 -2.83 -2.78 -10.79
CA LEU A 113 -1.90 -3.32 -9.81
C LEU A 113 -0.97 -2.20 -9.33
N LEU A 114 -0.89 -2.00 -8.04
CA LEU A 114 -0.05 -1.02 -7.39
C LEU A 114 1.17 -1.74 -6.80
N ALA A 115 2.33 -1.60 -7.42
CA ALA A 115 3.56 -2.21 -6.91
C ALA A 115 4.18 -1.30 -5.85
N ILE A 116 4.34 -1.83 -4.64
CA ILE A 116 4.87 -1.10 -3.49
C ILE A 116 6.18 -1.74 -3.03
N THR A 117 7.22 -0.92 -2.87
CA THR A 117 8.49 -1.33 -2.26
C THR A 117 8.28 -1.63 -0.78
N ASN A 118 8.85 -2.73 -0.30
CA ASN A 118 8.88 -2.99 1.13
C ASN A 118 9.79 -1.98 1.85
N LEU A 119 9.27 -1.31 2.85
CA LEU A 119 10.07 -0.42 3.68
C LEU A 119 10.72 -1.19 4.83
N PRO A 120 11.99 -0.91 5.17
CA PRO A 120 12.71 -1.59 6.26
C PRO A 120 12.21 -1.10 7.62
N VAL A 121 10.96 -1.44 7.96
CA VAL A 121 10.29 -1.09 9.23
C VAL A 121 9.49 -2.28 9.75
N SER A 122 9.24 -2.33 11.07
CA SER A 122 8.42 -3.35 11.73
C SER A 122 8.82 -4.78 11.31
N ARG A 123 7.87 -5.67 11.10
CA ARG A 123 8.11 -7.10 10.77
C ARG A 123 9.04 -7.34 9.57
N PHE A 124 9.08 -6.41 8.61
CA PHE A 124 10.01 -6.57 7.50
C PHE A 124 11.44 -6.21 7.90
N LEU A 125 11.62 -5.23 8.79
CA LEU A 125 12.92 -4.94 9.41
C LEU A 125 13.41 -6.15 10.23
N ASP A 126 12.53 -6.74 11.06
CA ASP A 126 12.87 -7.94 11.84
C ASP A 126 13.34 -9.06 10.91
N TYR A 127 12.59 -9.35 9.85
CA TYR A 127 13.00 -10.32 8.82
C TYR A 127 14.37 -10.00 8.19
N LEU A 128 14.63 -8.74 7.83
CA LEU A 128 15.90 -8.33 7.22
C LEU A 128 17.07 -8.54 8.18
N VAL A 129 16.90 -8.22 9.45
CA VAL A 129 17.95 -8.40 10.49
C VAL A 129 18.17 -9.89 10.75
N GLU A 130 17.12 -10.66 11.00
CA GLU A 130 17.20 -12.10 11.29
C GLU A 130 17.82 -12.90 10.14
N SER A 131 17.52 -12.52 8.90
CA SER A 131 18.06 -13.17 7.69
C SER A 131 19.43 -12.65 7.25
N GLY A 132 20.00 -11.64 7.94
CA GLY A 132 21.26 -11.00 7.55
C GLY A 132 21.21 -10.22 6.25
N ASN A 133 20.01 -9.84 5.77
CA ASN A 133 19.81 -9.15 4.50
C ASN A 133 19.69 -7.63 4.63
N TYR A 134 19.80 -7.07 5.84
CA TYR A 134 19.52 -5.65 6.09
C TYR A 134 20.45 -4.73 5.28
N ASP A 135 21.76 -4.89 5.43
CA ASP A 135 22.75 -4.02 4.75
C ASP A 135 22.61 -4.13 3.22
N GLY A 136 22.55 -5.37 2.72
CA GLY A 136 22.38 -5.59 1.27
C GLY A 136 21.07 -5.06 0.70
N TYR A 137 20.01 -5.01 1.50
CA TYR A 137 18.75 -4.40 1.08
C TYR A 137 18.81 -2.87 1.11
N MET A 138 19.42 -2.29 2.15
CA MET A 138 19.63 -0.85 2.23
C MET A 138 20.51 -0.35 1.08
N ASP A 139 21.59 -1.06 0.75
CA ASP A 139 22.44 -0.75 -0.41
C ASP A 139 21.63 -0.72 -1.71
N LYS A 140 20.76 -1.70 -1.93
CA LYS A 140 19.86 -1.71 -3.11
C LYS A 140 18.93 -0.50 -3.16
N LEU A 141 18.34 -0.11 -2.02
CA LEU A 141 17.49 1.06 -1.94
C LEU A 141 18.25 2.35 -2.25
N VAL A 142 19.43 2.51 -1.68
CA VAL A 142 20.28 3.70 -1.88
C VAL A 142 20.78 3.78 -3.33
N GLN A 143 21.27 2.67 -3.90
CA GLN A 143 21.70 2.62 -5.30
C GLN A 143 20.59 2.87 -6.30
N ALA A 144 19.36 2.49 -5.94
CA ALA A 144 18.17 2.72 -6.75
C ALA A 144 17.51 4.09 -6.50
N TYR A 145 18.11 4.97 -5.70
CA TYR A 145 17.54 6.29 -5.42
C TYR A 145 17.21 7.06 -6.70
N ASN A 146 15.98 7.56 -6.79
CA ASN A 146 15.45 8.29 -7.93
C ASN A 146 14.97 9.68 -7.52
N PRO A 147 15.68 10.77 -7.94
CA PRO A 147 15.28 12.13 -7.61
C PRO A 147 13.87 12.51 -8.11
N THR A 148 13.46 11.96 -9.26
CA THR A 148 12.11 12.20 -9.79
C THR A 148 11.04 11.58 -8.90
N ALA A 149 11.27 10.35 -8.42
CA ALA A 149 10.40 9.73 -7.43
C ALA A 149 10.37 10.53 -6.12
N ALA A 150 11.53 11.00 -5.65
CA ALA A 150 11.62 11.82 -4.44
C ALA A 150 10.87 13.16 -4.54
N ALA A 151 10.71 13.72 -5.74
CA ALA A 151 9.90 14.91 -5.98
C ALA A 151 8.39 14.63 -5.86
N SER A 152 7.96 13.37 -6.00
CA SER A 152 6.56 12.95 -6.09
C SER A 152 6.07 12.17 -4.87
N VAL A 153 6.88 12.03 -3.81
CA VAL A 153 6.48 11.28 -2.60
C VAL A 153 5.31 11.93 -1.87
N MET A 154 4.41 11.11 -1.35
CA MET A 154 3.16 11.57 -0.71
C MET A 154 3.36 12.47 0.50
N CYS A 155 4.40 12.25 1.31
CA CYS A 155 4.69 13.05 2.51
C CYS A 155 4.88 14.55 2.22
N ARG A 156 5.11 14.94 0.97
CA ARG A 156 5.21 16.35 0.55
C ARG A 156 3.84 17.07 0.51
N SER A 157 2.77 16.33 0.33
CA SER A 157 1.41 16.88 0.14
C SER A 157 0.37 16.36 1.14
N THR A 158 0.73 15.41 2.00
CA THR A 158 -0.15 14.82 2.99
C THR A 158 0.46 14.94 4.39
N VAL A 159 -0.36 14.74 5.41
CA VAL A 159 0.06 14.51 6.80
C VAL A 159 -0.75 13.35 7.36
N SER A 160 -0.14 12.57 8.23
CA SER A 160 -0.84 11.59 9.05
C SER A 160 -1.17 12.21 10.41
N VAL A 161 -2.36 11.91 10.90
CA VAL A 161 -2.84 12.41 12.22
C VAL A 161 -2.98 11.22 13.14
N GLY A 162 -2.25 11.22 14.24
CA GLY A 162 -2.37 10.22 15.29
C GLY A 162 -3.73 10.28 16.00
N TRP A 163 -4.11 9.21 16.68
CA TRP A 163 -5.34 9.18 17.49
C TRP A 163 -5.33 10.21 18.62
N ASP A 164 -4.14 10.60 19.06
CA ASP A 164 -3.84 11.64 20.05
C ASP A 164 -3.83 13.07 19.46
N GLY A 165 -3.96 13.16 18.13
CA GLY A 165 -3.93 14.42 17.38
C GLY A 165 -2.54 14.90 16.97
N LEU A 166 -1.47 14.16 17.28
CA LEU A 166 -0.12 14.49 16.82
C LEU A 166 0.00 14.36 15.30
N LEU A 167 0.85 15.20 14.70
CA LEU A 167 1.04 15.27 13.26
C LEU A 167 2.37 14.61 12.84
N TYR A 168 2.30 13.84 11.76
CA TYR A 168 3.44 13.14 11.16
C TYR A 168 3.46 13.39 9.65
N ASP A 169 4.64 13.35 9.02
CA ASP A 169 4.77 13.54 7.58
C ASP A 169 4.14 12.39 6.77
N CYS A 170 4.13 11.17 7.33
CA CYS A 170 3.48 10.00 6.77
C CYS A 170 3.19 8.97 7.87
N ASP A 171 2.45 7.92 7.54
CA ASP A 171 2.12 6.80 8.41
C ASP A 171 3.35 5.98 8.86
N PHE A 172 4.41 5.92 8.05
CA PHE A 172 5.67 5.30 8.46
C PHE A 172 6.40 6.13 9.52
N ASN A 173 6.44 7.46 9.37
CA ASN A 173 6.97 8.34 10.40
C ASN A 173 6.15 8.22 11.70
N GLN A 174 4.82 8.10 11.58
CA GLN A 174 3.96 7.84 12.74
C GLN A 174 4.30 6.51 13.43
N MET A 175 4.51 5.44 12.66
CA MET A 175 4.90 4.13 13.18
C MET A 175 6.25 4.16 13.92
N LEU A 176 7.13 5.08 13.55
CA LEU A 176 8.47 5.25 14.11
C LEU A 176 8.57 6.38 15.16
N ASP A 177 7.43 6.94 15.57
CA ASP A 177 7.36 8.08 16.51
C ASP A 177 8.20 9.28 16.06
N LEU A 178 8.21 9.57 14.76
CA LEU A 178 8.89 10.70 14.13
C LEU A 178 7.87 11.79 13.76
N PRO A 179 7.48 12.68 14.68
CA PRO A 179 6.53 13.76 14.40
C PRO A 179 7.11 14.74 13.37
N VAL A 180 6.26 15.57 12.78
CA VAL A 180 6.67 16.66 11.88
C VAL A 180 7.72 17.54 12.53
N ALA A 181 8.53 18.23 11.70
CA ALA A 181 9.57 19.14 12.20
C ALA A 181 9.00 20.15 13.21
N ARG A 182 9.76 20.44 14.28
CA ARG A 182 9.32 21.36 15.38
C ARG A 182 8.97 22.78 14.93
N THR A 183 9.36 23.15 13.71
CA THR A 183 9.02 24.44 13.09
C THR A 183 7.59 24.46 12.51
N ALA A 184 6.92 23.33 12.48
CA ALA A 184 5.52 23.18 12.04
C ALA A 184 4.60 22.86 13.21
N PRO A 185 3.27 23.05 13.07
CA PRO A 185 2.31 22.64 14.08
C PRO A 185 2.44 21.14 14.41
N GLN A 186 2.57 20.82 15.70
CA GLN A 186 2.79 19.45 16.17
C GLN A 186 1.48 18.68 16.38
N HIS A 187 0.34 19.41 16.47
CA HIS A 187 -0.95 18.84 16.79
C HIS A 187 -2.05 19.41 15.88
N ILE A 188 -3.04 18.61 15.54
CA ILE A 188 -4.13 18.99 14.64
C ILE A 188 -4.93 20.19 15.15
N ARG A 189 -5.01 20.42 16.47
CA ARG A 189 -5.67 21.59 17.05
C ARG A 189 -5.04 22.91 16.63
N ASP A 190 -3.74 22.88 16.32
CA ASP A 190 -2.96 24.05 15.95
C ASP A 190 -2.77 24.10 14.41
N PHE A 191 -3.66 23.43 13.65
CA PHE A 191 -3.57 23.29 12.21
C PHE A 191 -3.36 24.64 11.51
N ASN A 192 -2.28 24.72 10.75
CA ASN A 192 -1.97 25.86 9.88
C ASN A 192 -1.45 25.33 8.55
N LEU A 193 -2.26 25.48 7.50
CA LEU A 193 -1.94 24.95 6.18
C LEU A 193 -0.62 25.52 5.62
N ALA A 194 -0.41 26.83 5.73
CA ALA A 194 0.79 27.49 5.20
C ALA A 194 2.06 26.99 5.88
N ALA A 195 2.05 26.86 7.22
CA ALA A 195 3.17 26.33 7.98
C ALA A 195 3.43 24.85 7.66
N LEU A 196 2.38 24.04 7.47
CA LEU A 196 2.50 22.64 7.08
C LEU A 196 3.01 22.49 5.65
N GLN A 197 2.62 23.35 4.73
CA GLN A 197 3.15 23.35 3.36
C GLN A 197 4.63 23.76 3.28
N ALA A 198 5.07 24.65 4.17
CA ALA A 198 6.47 25.12 4.23
C ALA A 198 7.38 24.25 5.08
N ARG A 199 6.85 23.20 5.73
CA ARG A 199 7.65 22.36 6.64
C ARG A 199 8.74 21.58 5.93
N ALA A 200 9.86 21.38 6.61
CA ALA A 200 10.84 20.37 6.25
C ALA A 200 10.29 18.98 6.60
N ILE A 201 10.35 18.05 5.65
CA ILE A 201 9.97 16.64 5.90
C ILE A 201 11.02 15.97 6.78
N VAL A 202 10.60 15.31 7.84
CA VAL A 202 11.48 14.51 8.70
C VAL A 202 11.80 13.21 7.98
N VAL A 203 13.07 13.02 7.63
CA VAL A 203 13.54 11.86 6.86
C VAL A 203 14.34 10.89 7.73
N ASN A 204 14.27 9.60 7.36
CA ASN A 204 15.05 8.52 7.96
C ASN A 204 15.33 7.45 6.88
N GLN A 205 16.08 6.39 7.24
CA GLN A 205 16.49 5.33 6.31
C GLN A 205 15.32 4.68 5.53
N HIS A 206 14.16 4.52 6.15
CA HIS A 206 12.96 3.97 5.48
C HIS A 206 12.50 4.80 4.27
N CYS A 207 12.82 6.10 4.21
CA CYS A 207 12.44 6.99 3.11
C CYS A 207 13.04 6.55 1.76
N TYR A 208 14.17 5.84 1.77
CA TYR A 208 14.72 5.26 0.56
C TYR A 208 13.76 4.26 -0.10
N GLY A 209 12.92 3.57 0.67
CA GLY A 209 11.90 2.69 0.11
C GLY A 209 10.84 3.40 -0.74
N CYS A 210 10.50 4.66 -0.41
CA CYS A 210 9.57 5.46 -1.21
C CYS A 210 10.22 6.06 -2.46
N THR A 211 11.55 6.19 -2.48
CA THR A 211 12.30 6.92 -3.52
C THR A 211 13.11 6.00 -4.43
N ALA A 212 13.17 4.70 -4.16
CA ALA A 212 13.92 3.73 -4.96
C ALA A 212 13.18 3.39 -6.28
N GLY A 213 13.93 3.25 -7.36
CA GLY A 213 13.42 2.80 -8.66
C GLY A 213 12.34 3.71 -9.23
N ALA A 214 11.17 3.15 -9.53
CA ALA A 214 10.00 3.91 -9.98
C ALA A 214 9.29 4.67 -8.85
N GLY A 215 9.84 4.68 -7.65
CA GLY A 215 9.19 5.21 -6.46
C GLY A 215 8.09 4.28 -5.91
N SER A 216 7.62 4.62 -4.74
CA SER A 216 6.56 3.84 -4.09
C SER A 216 5.66 4.75 -3.25
N SER A 217 4.36 4.65 -3.48
CA SER A 217 3.34 5.32 -2.69
C SER A 217 2.13 4.39 -2.51
N CYS A 218 1.13 4.81 -1.75
CA CYS A 218 -0.15 4.10 -1.69
C CYS A 218 -0.85 3.97 -3.05
N GLY A 219 -0.43 4.75 -4.06
CA GLY A 219 -0.85 4.66 -5.45
C GLY A 219 0.04 3.79 -6.34
N GLY A 220 1.01 3.07 -5.79
CA GLY A 220 2.00 2.29 -6.53
C GLY A 220 3.20 3.13 -6.97
N ALA A 221 3.78 2.82 -8.13
CA ALA A 221 4.89 3.57 -8.71
C ALA A 221 4.53 5.05 -8.92
N THR A 222 5.49 5.95 -8.66
CA THR A 222 5.28 7.41 -8.71
C THR A 222 5.83 8.05 -9.97
N VAL A 223 6.65 7.32 -10.74
CA VAL A 223 7.24 7.73 -12.02
C VAL A 223 7.26 6.56 -12.98
#